data_6de93fa18e0c46da69623d79655fe63e
#
_entry.id   6de93fa18e0c46da69623d79655fe63e
#
_cell.length_a   1.000
_cell.length_b   1.000
_cell.length_c   1.000
_cell.angle_alpha   90.00
_cell.angle_beta   90.00
_cell.angle_gamma   90.00
#
_symmetry.space_group_name_H-M   'P 1'
#
loop_
_entity.id
_entity.type
_entity.pdbx_description
1 polymer ?
#
loop_
_entity_poly.entity_id
_entity_poly.type
_entity_poly.pdbx_seq_one_letter_code
_entity_poly.pdbx_strand_id
1 'polypeptide(L)'
;MHRYIWLVPLLPLIGAAINGIFGRWFRFPEKLIGGIAVGSIALSFLITVAAVYSYGFSGNPLWPDPYVTTQTSFTWINGGAVRQSLGQQHAATAPAETHGESTPATAPAPAQPQPESAGSLLNVQWSYQLDPLSAVFMLIVTGVGLCIFVFATGYMHGDPGFYRFFAYMGLFMFSMLVLVMGSNFVMMFVGWEGVGLCSYLLIGYYFNRDEAANASRKAFITNRIGDFGFILAIFGIIATFGSAQYTDVIPGAAAYPVETLGHWGLMSWIALGLMIGACGKSAQFPLHVWLPDAMAGPTPVSALIHAATMVTAGLYMLTRTNVIFQHSQTMMLVVAIIGAFTAIFAATIGITQNDIKKVLAYSTVSQLGFMFLACGVGAFVIGIFHVMTHAFFKALMFLGAGSVIHGMHHEQD
;
A
#
# COMPACT_ATOMS: atom_id res chain seq x y z
N MET A 1 17.47 -13.97 10.00
CA MET A 1 16.42 -12.95 10.29
C MET A 1 15.21 -13.08 9.38
N HIS A 2 15.34 -13.49 8.11
CA HIS A 2 14.18 -13.58 7.17
C HIS A 2 13.02 -14.46 7.68
N ARG A 3 13.29 -15.50 8.46
CA ARG A 3 12.26 -16.39 9.02
C ARG A 3 11.30 -15.71 10.01
N TYR A 4 11.60 -14.48 10.46
CA TYR A 4 10.85 -13.79 11.51
C TYR A 4 10.17 -12.51 11.01
N ILE A 5 10.14 -12.27 9.67
CA ILE A 5 9.52 -11.05 9.11
C ILE A 5 8.02 -10.95 9.42
N TRP A 6 7.34 -12.08 9.61
CA TRP A 6 5.93 -12.14 10.02
C TRP A 6 5.65 -11.49 11.39
N LEU A 7 6.68 -11.38 12.25
CA LEU A 7 6.56 -10.68 13.54
C LEU A 7 6.38 -9.17 13.36
N VAL A 8 6.89 -8.60 12.26
CA VAL A 8 6.83 -7.16 12.02
C VAL A 8 5.39 -6.63 12.02
N PRO A 9 4.44 -7.20 11.27
CA PRO A 9 3.04 -6.79 11.35
C PRO A 9 2.34 -7.32 12.62
N LEU A 10 2.73 -8.47 13.15
CA LEU A 10 2.04 -9.08 14.28
C LEU A 10 2.20 -8.28 15.58
N LEU A 11 3.36 -7.67 15.82
CA LEU A 11 3.62 -6.92 17.05
C LEU A 11 2.68 -5.72 17.25
N PRO A 12 2.47 -4.84 16.24
CA PRO A 12 1.45 -3.81 16.33
C PRO A 12 0.04 -4.35 16.58
N LEU A 13 -0.31 -5.49 15.99
CA LEU A 13 -1.61 -6.14 16.21
C LEU A 13 -1.78 -6.60 17.68
N ILE A 14 -0.74 -7.23 18.23
CA ILE A 14 -0.74 -7.65 19.64
C ILE A 14 -0.89 -6.43 20.55
N GLY A 15 -0.12 -5.36 20.31
CA GLY A 15 -0.23 -4.11 21.06
C GLY A 15 -1.63 -3.50 20.97
N ALA A 16 -2.23 -3.49 19.78
CA ALA A 16 -3.59 -3.03 19.55
C ALA A 16 -4.63 -3.88 20.31
N ALA A 17 -4.50 -5.21 20.26
CA ALA A 17 -5.41 -6.13 20.96
C ALA A 17 -5.32 -5.98 22.48
N ILE A 18 -4.11 -5.90 23.04
CA ILE A 18 -3.91 -5.70 24.47
C ILE A 18 -4.54 -4.37 24.91
N ASN A 19 -4.27 -3.28 24.22
CA ASN A 19 -4.82 -1.97 24.57
C ASN A 19 -6.34 -1.89 24.37
N GLY A 20 -6.86 -2.45 23.27
CA GLY A 20 -8.28 -2.38 22.94
C GLY A 20 -9.16 -3.26 23.83
N ILE A 21 -8.72 -4.49 24.10
CA ILE A 21 -9.50 -5.48 24.87
C ILE A 21 -9.24 -5.31 26.36
N PHE A 22 -7.98 -5.41 26.78
CA PHE A 22 -7.62 -5.44 28.19
C PHE A 22 -7.45 -4.05 28.78
N GLY A 23 -7.03 -3.04 27.99
CA GLY A 23 -6.87 -1.67 28.46
C GLY A 23 -8.14 -1.08 29.07
N ARG A 24 -9.30 -1.37 28.45
CA ARG A 24 -10.61 -0.98 28.97
C ARG A 24 -11.05 -1.85 30.17
N TRP A 25 -10.91 -3.15 30.02
CA TRP A 25 -11.41 -4.11 31.03
C TRP A 25 -10.69 -3.94 32.36
N PHE A 26 -9.35 -3.86 32.31
CA PHE A 26 -8.53 -3.73 33.55
C PHE A 26 -8.21 -2.27 33.89
N ARG A 27 -8.78 -1.28 33.19
CA ARG A 27 -8.53 0.16 33.40
C ARG A 27 -7.04 0.49 33.49
N PHE A 28 -6.26 0.05 32.50
CA PHE A 28 -4.83 0.30 32.48
C PHE A 28 -4.51 1.80 32.57
N PRO A 29 -3.49 2.20 33.34
CA PRO A 29 -3.05 3.57 33.36
C PRO A 29 -2.48 3.98 32.00
N GLU A 30 -2.58 5.26 31.62
CA GLU A 30 -2.11 5.78 30.32
C GLU A 30 -0.64 5.44 30.05
N LYS A 31 0.22 5.49 31.08
CA LYS A 31 1.64 5.11 30.95
C LYS A 31 1.84 3.67 30.47
N LEU A 32 1.01 2.75 30.93
CA LEU A 32 1.07 1.35 30.51
C LEU A 32 0.56 1.19 29.08
N ILE A 33 -0.58 1.82 28.75
CA ILE A 33 -1.15 1.80 27.38
C ILE A 33 -0.16 2.39 26.38
N GLY A 34 0.39 3.57 26.66
CA GLY A 34 1.41 4.21 25.86
C GLY A 34 2.69 3.37 25.72
N GLY A 35 3.15 2.78 26.85
CA GLY A 35 4.30 1.89 26.87
C GLY A 35 4.12 0.64 25.99
N ILE A 36 2.95 -0.01 26.04
CA ILE A 36 2.62 -1.17 25.21
C ILE A 36 2.56 -0.75 23.73
N ALA A 37 1.89 0.36 23.41
CA ALA A 37 1.76 0.85 22.06
C ALA A 37 3.13 1.21 21.45
N VAL A 38 3.90 2.06 22.11
CA VAL A 38 5.23 2.48 21.64
C VAL A 38 6.20 1.29 21.60
N GLY A 39 6.19 0.44 22.63
CA GLY A 39 7.05 -0.74 22.72
C GLY A 39 6.80 -1.75 21.61
N SER A 40 5.54 -1.99 21.22
CA SER A 40 5.19 -2.89 20.13
C SER A 40 5.71 -2.39 18.77
N ILE A 41 5.59 -1.07 18.50
CA ILE A 41 6.12 -0.46 17.27
C ILE A 41 7.65 -0.39 17.29
N ALA A 42 8.26 -0.05 18.43
CA ALA A 42 9.71 -0.03 18.57
C ALA A 42 10.33 -1.40 18.29
N LEU A 43 9.74 -2.47 18.85
CA LEU A 43 10.20 -3.83 18.59
C LEU A 43 10.00 -4.22 17.12
N SER A 44 8.86 -3.85 16.51
CA SER A 44 8.59 -4.04 15.08
C SER A 44 9.63 -3.31 14.23
N PHE A 45 10.00 -2.09 14.58
CA PHE A 45 11.04 -1.32 13.89
C PHE A 45 12.43 -1.97 14.01
N LEU A 46 12.81 -2.41 15.21
CA LEU A 46 14.10 -3.09 15.43
C LEU A 46 14.20 -4.38 14.60
N ILE A 47 13.13 -5.18 14.55
CA ILE A 47 13.10 -6.39 13.71
C ILE A 47 13.17 -6.00 12.22
N THR A 48 12.49 -4.93 11.81
CA THR A 48 12.55 -4.42 10.43
C THR A 48 13.99 -4.04 10.06
N VAL A 49 14.66 -3.23 10.91
CA VAL A 49 16.06 -2.84 10.68
C VAL A 49 16.97 -4.08 10.59
N ALA A 50 16.82 -5.02 11.50
CA ALA A 50 17.62 -6.26 11.48
C ALA A 50 17.33 -7.12 10.24
N ALA A 51 16.08 -7.20 9.79
CA ALA A 51 15.69 -7.92 8.58
C ALA A 51 16.27 -7.27 7.33
N VAL A 52 16.14 -5.94 7.19
CA VAL A 52 16.69 -5.17 6.06
C VAL A 52 18.21 -5.20 6.07
N TYR A 53 18.85 -5.07 7.22
CA TYR A 53 20.31 -5.20 7.34
C TYR A 53 20.77 -6.59 6.88
N SER A 54 20.12 -7.67 7.34
CA SER A 54 20.51 -9.03 6.94
C SER A 54 20.19 -9.29 5.46
N TYR A 55 19.19 -8.60 4.89
CA TYR A 55 18.86 -8.66 3.47
C TYR A 55 19.92 -7.95 2.61
N GLY A 56 20.36 -6.75 2.99
CA GLY A 56 21.24 -5.90 2.19
C GLY A 56 22.75 -6.18 2.40
N PHE A 57 23.17 -6.66 3.58
CA PHE A 57 24.58 -6.68 3.98
C PHE A 57 25.12 -8.07 4.37
N SER A 58 24.30 -9.12 4.36
CA SER A 58 24.72 -10.46 4.77
C SER A 58 25.48 -11.26 3.71
N GLY A 59 26.18 -10.61 2.81
CA GLY A 59 27.03 -11.23 1.79
C GLY A 59 26.28 -11.72 0.54
N ASN A 60 24.96 -11.59 0.48
CA ASN A 60 24.21 -11.76 -0.75
C ASN A 60 24.27 -10.46 -1.57
N PRO A 61 24.73 -10.50 -2.82
CA PRO A 61 24.73 -9.29 -3.65
C PRO A 61 23.28 -8.81 -3.83
N LEU A 62 23.06 -7.51 -3.60
CA LEU A 62 21.79 -6.84 -3.92
C LEU A 62 21.45 -6.88 -5.42
N TRP A 63 22.38 -7.30 -6.26
CA TRP A 63 22.36 -7.36 -7.70
C TRP A 63 23.05 -8.63 -8.19
N PRO A 64 22.66 -9.32 -9.27
CA PRO A 64 21.81 -8.78 -10.37
C PRO A 64 20.34 -9.24 -10.34
N ASP A 65 19.95 -10.25 -9.55
CA ASP A 65 18.57 -10.72 -9.53
C ASP A 65 17.76 -10.01 -8.46
N PRO A 66 16.48 -9.67 -8.71
CA PRO A 66 15.60 -9.14 -7.69
C PRO A 66 15.49 -10.19 -6.57
N TYR A 67 16.26 -10.00 -5.52
CA TYR A 67 16.25 -10.89 -4.37
C TYR A 67 14.87 -10.76 -3.70
N VAL A 68 14.07 -11.77 -3.86
CA VAL A 68 12.73 -11.86 -3.28
C VAL A 68 12.71 -13.01 -2.30
N THR A 69 12.50 -12.71 -1.03
CA THR A 69 12.28 -13.72 0.00
C THR A 69 10.82 -13.74 0.37
N THR A 70 10.15 -14.86 0.13
CA THR A 70 8.76 -15.07 0.51
C THR A 70 8.69 -16.04 1.68
N GLN A 71 7.96 -15.66 2.73
CA GLN A 71 7.65 -16.50 3.86
C GLN A 71 6.17 -16.82 3.88
N THR A 72 5.81 -18.03 3.50
CA THR A 72 4.43 -18.54 3.56
C THR A 72 4.12 -19.01 4.97
N SER A 73 3.03 -18.50 5.54
CA SER A 73 2.52 -18.95 6.84
C SER A 73 1.54 -20.12 6.67
N PHE A 74 0.58 -19.97 5.78
CA PHE A 74 -0.40 -21.02 5.44
C PHE A 74 -1.13 -20.70 4.14
N THR A 75 -1.75 -21.70 3.52
CA THR A 75 -2.70 -21.51 2.42
C THR A 75 -4.02 -21.01 2.97
N TRP A 76 -4.45 -19.82 2.52
CA TRP A 76 -5.66 -19.19 3.01
C TRP A 76 -6.89 -19.53 2.17
N ILE A 77 -6.78 -19.39 0.85
CA ILE A 77 -7.85 -19.72 -0.09
C ILE A 77 -7.34 -20.78 -1.04
N ASN A 78 -8.01 -21.94 -1.04
CA ASN A 78 -7.74 -23.04 -1.95
C ASN A 78 -8.91 -23.11 -2.94
N GLY A 79 -8.71 -22.47 -4.11
CA GLY A 79 -9.69 -22.43 -5.17
C GLY A 79 -9.61 -23.68 -6.04
N GLY A 80 -10.71 -24.02 -6.70
CA GLY A 80 -10.75 -25.10 -7.69
C GLY A 80 -9.88 -24.85 -8.91
N ALA A 81 -9.83 -25.83 -9.83
CA ALA A 81 -9.09 -25.71 -11.09
C ALA A 81 -9.57 -24.48 -11.89
N VAL A 82 -8.68 -23.55 -12.17
CA VAL A 82 -8.93 -22.43 -13.07
C VAL A 82 -8.63 -22.92 -14.49
N ARG A 83 -9.52 -22.67 -15.44
CA ARG A 83 -9.25 -22.92 -16.87
C ARG A 83 -7.96 -22.20 -17.26
N GLN A 84 -7.18 -22.81 -18.17
CA GLN A 84 -5.96 -22.19 -18.70
C GLN A 84 -6.20 -20.71 -18.97
N SER A 85 -5.37 -19.86 -18.39
CA SER A 85 -5.48 -18.41 -18.52
C SER A 85 -5.26 -17.99 -19.96
N LEU A 86 -5.97 -16.94 -20.41
CA LEU A 86 -5.81 -16.35 -21.74
C LEU A 86 -4.32 -15.99 -22.03
N GLY A 87 -3.55 -15.66 -20.99
CA GLY A 87 -2.12 -15.34 -21.10
C GLY A 87 -1.23 -16.54 -21.44
N GLN A 88 -1.55 -17.73 -20.93
CA GLN A 88 -0.80 -18.95 -21.28
C GLN A 88 -1.08 -19.40 -22.71
N GLN A 89 -2.28 -19.13 -23.25
CA GLN A 89 -2.59 -19.41 -24.64
C GLN A 89 -1.79 -18.53 -25.61
N HIS A 90 -1.54 -17.26 -25.28
CA HIS A 90 -0.71 -16.37 -26.10
C HIS A 90 0.78 -16.70 -26.06
N ALA A 91 1.30 -17.14 -24.91
CA ALA A 91 2.69 -17.57 -24.78
C ALA A 91 2.97 -18.88 -25.55
N ALA A 92 1.97 -19.77 -25.66
CA ALA A 92 2.08 -21.03 -26.41
C ALA A 92 1.95 -20.84 -27.95
N THR A 93 1.44 -19.69 -28.41
CA THR A 93 1.25 -19.39 -29.85
C THR A 93 2.31 -18.43 -30.41
N ALA A 94 3.29 -17.98 -29.64
CA ALA A 94 4.42 -17.21 -30.15
C ALA A 94 5.23 -18.09 -31.10
N PRO A 95 5.50 -17.70 -32.37
CA PRO A 95 6.30 -18.48 -33.28
C PRO A 95 7.72 -18.59 -32.73
N ALA A 96 8.20 -19.82 -32.54
CA ALA A 96 9.62 -20.06 -32.30
C ALA A 96 10.39 -19.59 -33.53
N GLU A 97 11.25 -18.58 -33.40
CA GLU A 97 12.20 -18.22 -34.45
C GLU A 97 13.14 -19.39 -34.68
N THR A 98 12.90 -20.10 -35.78
CA THR A 98 13.76 -21.18 -36.23
C THR A 98 15.02 -20.56 -36.88
N HIS A 99 16.12 -20.50 -36.14
CA HIS A 99 17.43 -20.49 -36.72
C HIS A 99 17.72 -21.92 -37.23
N GLY A 100 17.77 -22.04 -38.55
CA GLY A 100 18.01 -23.31 -39.20
C GLY A 100 19.45 -23.80 -39.03
N GLU A 101 19.55 -25.04 -38.62
CA GLU A 101 20.69 -25.86 -38.96
C GLU A 101 20.20 -27.31 -39.23
N SER A 102 20.41 -27.73 -40.46
CA SER A 102 19.96 -29.01 -41.01
C SER A 102 20.85 -30.17 -40.55
N THR A 103 20.30 -31.13 -39.81
CA THR A 103 20.86 -32.48 -39.66
C THR A 103 19.75 -33.53 -39.84
N PRO A 104 20.08 -34.73 -40.40
CA PRO A 104 19.10 -35.58 -41.07
C PRO A 104 18.25 -36.42 -40.09
N ALA A 105 17.06 -36.71 -40.56
CA ALA A 105 15.95 -37.38 -39.94
C ALA A 105 16.30 -38.73 -39.27
N THR A 106 16.02 -38.82 -37.98
CA THR A 106 15.78 -40.09 -37.28
C THR A 106 14.23 -40.16 -37.02
N ALA A 107 13.66 -41.34 -37.29
CA ALA A 107 12.22 -41.60 -37.22
C ALA A 107 11.57 -41.16 -35.89
N PRO A 108 10.34 -40.68 -35.90
CA PRO A 108 9.65 -40.22 -34.68
C PRO A 108 9.35 -41.39 -33.76
N ALA A 109 9.85 -41.30 -32.53
CA ALA A 109 9.38 -42.13 -31.43
C ALA A 109 7.89 -41.85 -31.17
N PRO A 110 7.07 -42.82 -30.74
CA PRO A 110 5.67 -42.64 -30.45
C PRO A 110 5.54 -41.58 -29.37
N ALA A 111 4.73 -40.53 -29.66
CA ALA A 111 4.40 -39.48 -28.73
C ALA A 111 3.85 -40.08 -27.43
N GLN A 112 4.59 -39.94 -26.35
CA GLN A 112 4.03 -40.16 -25.02
C GLN A 112 2.89 -39.16 -24.81
N PRO A 113 1.73 -39.60 -24.28
CA PRO A 113 0.68 -38.65 -23.94
C PRO A 113 1.27 -37.65 -22.92
N GLN A 114 1.42 -36.40 -23.34
CA GLN A 114 1.75 -35.34 -22.39
C GLN A 114 0.63 -35.34 -21.33
N PRO A 115 0.99 -35.31 -20.02
CA PRO A 115 -0.02 -35.18 -19.00
C PRO A 115 -0.80 -33.89 -19.30
N GLU A 116 -2.10 -34.02 -19.53
CA GLU A 116 -3.02 -32.90 -19.61
C GLU A 116 -2.65 -31.97 -18.45
N SER A 117 -2.24 -30.75 -18.74
CA SER A 117 -1.85 -29.77 -17.72
C SER A 117 -3.06 -29.58 -16.81
N ALA A 118 -3.00 -30.22 -15.64
CA ALA A 118 -4.01 -30.02 -14.61
C ALA A 118 -4.12 -28.49 -14.41
N GLY A 119 -5.31 -27.94 -14.69
CA GLY A 119 -5.55 -26.51 -14.62
C GLY A 119 -5.02 -25.97 -13.30
N SER A 120 -4.29 -24.86 -13.34
CA SER A 120 -3.70 -24.28 -12.14
C SER A 120 -4.79 -24.02 -11.10
N LEU A 121 -4.60 -24.60 -9.90
CA LEU A 121 -5.48 -24.31 -8.77
C LEU A 121 -5.19 -22.90 -8.30
N LEU A 122 -6.21 -22.03 -8.24
CA LEU A 122 -6.05 -20.73 -7.59
C LEU A 122 -5.71 -20.97 -6.12
N ASN A 123 -4.48 -20.63 -5.75
CA ASN A 123 -3.96 -20.81 -4.40
C ASN A 123 -3.53 -19.46 -3.85
N VAL A 124 -4.29 -18.92 -2.89
CA VAL A 124 -3.95 -17.69 -2.21
C VAL A 124 -3.32 -18.03 -0.87
N GLN A 125 -2.06 -17.67 -0.73
CA GLN A 125 -1.28 -17.90 0.48
C GLN A 125 -1.28 -16.67 1.38
N TRP A 126 -1.35 -16.88 2.68
CA TRP A 126 -0.99 -15.85 3.66
C TRP A 126 0.53 -15.86 3.78
N SER A 127 1.17 -14.96 3.07
CA SER A 127 2.63 -14.95 2.94
C SER A 127 3.18 -13.53 2.86
N TYR A 128 4.34 -13.33 3.46
CA TYR A 128 5.03 -12.05 3.51
C TYR A 128 6.25 -12.08 2.59
N GLN A 129 6.44 -11.00 1.86
CA GLN A 129 7.54 -10.83 0.91
C GLN A 129 8.48 -9.71 1.38
N LEU A 130 9.77 -9.98 1.31
CA LEU A 130 10.83 -9.00 1.51
C LEU A 130 11.58 -8.81 0.19
N ASP A 131 11.49 -7.62 -0.36
CA ASP A 131 12.19 -7.15 -1.54
C ASP A 131 12.58 -5.67 -1.34
N PRO A 132 13.31 -5.02 -2.26
CA PRO A 132 13.73 -3.63 -2.08
C PRO A 132 12.58 -2.66 -1.81
N LEU A 133 11.45 -2.83 -2.49
CA LEU A 133 10.28 -1.97 -2.34
C LEU A 133 9.63 -2.15 -0.96
N SER A 134 9.35 -3.40 -0.56
CA SER A 134 8.78 -3.67 0.77
C SER A 134 9.75 -3.28 1.88
N ALA A 135 11.06 -3.48 1.72
CA ALA A 135 12.08 -3.07 2.70
C ALA A 135 12.04 -1.56 2.98
N VAL A 136 12.01 -0.74 1.92
CA VAL A 136 11.91 0.73 2.05
C VAL A 136 10.61 1.12 2.77
N PHE A 137 9.47 0.57 2.36
CA PHE A 137 8.20 0.89 2.99
C PHE A 137 8.11 0.40 4.44
N MET A 138 8.64 -0.78 4.77
CA MET A 138 8.71 -1.28 6.14
C MET A 138 9.48 -0.32 7.06
N LEU A 139 10.65 0.17 6.60
CA LEU A 139 11.45 1.15 7.35
C LEU A 139 10.72 2.47 7.55
N ILE A 140 10.08 3.00 6.50
CA ILE A 140 9.29 4.23 6.57
C ILE A 140 8.12 4.08 7.54
N VAL A 141 7.32 3.04 7.36
CA VAL A 141 6.10 2.82 8.15
C VAL A 141 6.43 2.61 9.62
N THR A 142 7.38 1.72 9.93
CA THR A 142 7.71 1.44 11.33
C THR A 142 8.52 2.57 11.98
N GLY A 143 9.46 3.19 11.26
CA GLY A 143 10.33 4.24 11.80
C GLY A 143 9.60 5.56 12.03
N VAL A 144 8.93 6.09 11.00
CA VAL A 144 8.12 7.32 11.15
C VAL A 144 6.92 7.06 12.06
N GLY A 145 6.30 5.88 11.95
CA GLY A 145 5.24 5.46 12.84
C GLY A 145 5.65 5.47 14.32
N LEU A 146 6.86 5.00 14.65
CA LEU A 146 7.39 5.03 16.02
C LEU A 146 7.46 6.48 16.56
N CYS A 147 8.00 7.42 15.78
CA CYS A 147 8.07 8.83 16.16
C CYS A 147 6.67 9.42 16.43
N ILE A 148 5.69 9.07 15.58
CA ILE A 148 4.30 9.53 15.73
C ILE A 148 3.67 8.93 16.99
N PHE A 149 3.91 7.64 17.29
CA PHE A 149 3.39 7.01 18.50
C PHE A 149 3.96 7.63 19.77
N VAL A 150 5.27 7.91 19.79
CA VAL A 150 5.91 8.61 20.93
C VAL A 150 5.26 9.99 21.14
N PHE A 151 5.13 10.80 20.08
CA PHE A 151 4.47 12.11 20.15
C PHE A 151 3.03 12.00 20.64
N ALA A 152 2.30 11.01 20.14
CA ALA A 152 0.89 10.80 20.48
C ALA A 152 0.68 10.51 21.97
N THR A 153 1.65 9.93 22.68
CA THR A 153 1.53 9.68 24.13
C THR A 153 1.40 10.98 24.92
N GLY A 154 2.10 12.03 24.52
CA GLY A 154 1.99 13.34 25.13
C GLY A 154 0.77 14.13 24.63
N TYR A 155 0.51 14.10 23.31
CA TYR A 155 -0.57 14.86 22.69
C TYR A 155 -1.96 14.44 23.17
N MET A 156 -2.18 13.13 23.38
CA MET A 156 -3.46 12.55 23.82
C MET A 156 -3.57 12.37 25.33
N HIS A 157 -2.61 12.87 26.10
CA HIS A 157 -2.64 12.75 27.56
C HIS A 157 -3.91 13.37 28.16
N GLY A 158 -4.57 12.64 29.03
CA GLY A 158 -5.84 13.03 29.66
C GLY A 158 -7.09 12.76 28.83
N ASP A 159 -6.99 12.21 27.61
CA ASP A 159 -8.15 11.85 26.79
C ASP A 159 -8.83 10.58 27.33
N PRO A 160 -10.15 10.59 27.59
CA PRO A 160 -10.88 9.41 28.10
C PRO A 160 -10.83 8.19 27.18
N GLY A 161 -10.59 8.40 25.88
CA GLY A 161 -10.47 7.36 24.88
C GLY A 161 -9.04 6.89 24.58
N PHE A 162 -8.06 7.27 25.41
CA PHE A 162 -6.64 6.99 25.21
C PHE A 162 -6.34 5.54 24.80
N TYR A 163 -6.94 4.55 25.48
CA TYR A 163 -6.79 3.12 25.17
C TYR A 163 -7.31 2.79 23.76
N ARG A 164 -8.47 3.36 23.39
CA ARG A 164 -9.11 3.15 22.07
C ARG A 164 -8.30 3.79 20.96
N PHE A 165 -7.74 4.98 21.20
CA PHE A 165 -6.87 5.67 20.27
C PHE A 165 -5.66 4.80 19.88
N PHE A 166 -4.90 4.31 20.86
CA PHE A 166 -3.72 3.48 20.58
C PHE A 166 -4.06 2.10 20.02
N ALA A 167 -5.23 1.55 20.38
CA ALA A 167 -5.72 0.33 19.75
C ALA A 167 -5.97 0.52 18.24
N TYR A 168 -6.63 1.61 17.85
CA TYR A 168 -6.89 1.91 16.44
C TYR A 168 -5.61 2.24 15.66
N MET A 169 -4.69 2.99 16.27
CA MET A 169 -3.39 3.28 15.65
C MET A 169 -2.57 2.00 15.45
N GLY A 170 -2.52 1.11 16.43
CA GLY A 170 -1.81 -0.17 16.32
C GLY A 170 -2.43 -1.09 15.26
N LEU A 171 -3.77 -1.15 15.17
CA LEU A 171 -4.48 -1.89 14.12
C LEU A 171 -4.20 -1.30 12.73
N PHE A 172 -4.13 0.03 12.64
CA PHE A 172 -3.75 0.71 11.40
C PHE A 172 -2.32 0.33 10.94
N MET A 173 -1.36 0.33 11.88
CA MET A 173 0.02 -0.09 11.59
C MET A 173 0.11 -1.54 11.13
N PHE A 174 -0.63 -2.45 11.77
CA PHE A 174 -0.74 -3.83 11.33
C PHE A 174 -1.25 -3.92 9.89
N SER A 175 -2.36 -3.25 9.59
CA SER A 175 -3.00 -3.28 8.27
C SER A 175 -2.07 -2.71 7.19
N MET A 176 -1.35 -1.63 7.49
CA MET A 176 -0.40 -1.04 6.56
C MET A 176 0.80 -1.97 6.30
N LEU A 177 1.30 -2.65 7.33
CA LEU A 177 2.38 -3.62 7.18
C LEU A 177 1.94 -4.85 6.40
N VAL A 178 0.71 -5.35 6.61
CA VAL A 178 0.13 -6.41 5.77
C VAL A 178 0.06 -5.98 4.30
N LEU A 179 -0.34 -4.73 4.03
CA LEU A 179 -0.41 -4.18 2.68
C LEU A 179 0.96 -4.20 1.99
N VAL A 180 1.99 -3.67 2.64
CA VAL A 180 3.32 -3.48 2.02
C VAL A 180 4.19 -4.73 2.03
N MET A 181 3.88 -5.71 2.87
CA MET A 181 4.63 -6.97 2.99
C MET A 181 3.91 -8.14 2.32
N GLY A 182 2.65 -8.02 1.95
CA GLY A 182 1.90 -9.08 1.28
C GLY A 182 2.57 -9.51 -0.03
N SER A 183 2.63 -10.83 -0.29
CA SER A 183 3.25 -11.41 -1.47
C SER A 183 2.29 -11.54 -2.67
N ASN A 184 1.03 -11.18 -2.48
CA ASN A 184 0.00 -11.33 -3.49
C ASN A 184 -1.03 -10.20 -3.42
N PHE A 185 -1.81 -10.04 -4.52
CA PHE A 185 -2.81 -8.99 -4.64
C PHE A 185 -3.95 -9.10 -3.63
N VAL A 186 -4.31 -10.31 -3.22
CA VAL A 186 -5.39 -10.51 -2.23
C VAL A 186 -4.94 -10.05 -0.86
N MET A 187 -3.72 -10.38 -0.43
CA MET A 187 -3.17 -9.86 0.82
C MET A 187 -2.98 -8.34 0.79
N MET A 188 -2.51 -7.79 -0.34
CA MET A 188 -2.45 -6.34 -0.52
C MET A 188 -3.83 -5.73 -0.31
N PHE A 189 -4.88 -6.32 -0.89
CA PHE A 189 -6.26 -5.85 -0.76
C PHE A 189 -6.78 -5.94 0.69
N VAL A 190 -6.44 -7.00 1.42
CA VAL A 190 -6.80 -7.11 2.86
C VAL A 190 -6.18 -5.98 3.67
N GLY A 191 -4.89 -5.71 3.48
CA GLY A 191 -4.24 -4.57 4.12
C GLY A 191 -4.85 -3.23 3.69
N TRP A 192 -5.20 -3.10 2.40
CA TRP A 192 -5.84 -1.94 1.79
C TRP A 192 -7.19 -1.61 2.42
N GLU A 193 -8.02 -2.63 2.63
CA GLU A 193 -9.29 -2.52 3.32
C GLU A 193 -9.11 -2.23 4.80
N GLY A 194 -8.12 -2.88 5.42
CA GLY A 194 -7.79 -2.68 6.82
C GLY A 194 -7.39 -1.24 7.14
N VAL A 195 -6.52 -0.60 6.33
CA VAL A 195 -6.17 0.82 6.52
C VAL A 195 -7.37 1.73 6.25
N GLY A 196 -8.27 1.35 5.31
CA GLY A 196 -9.52 2.07 5.07
C GLY A 196 -10.44 2.06 6.28
N LEU A 197 -10.66 0.89 6.89
CA LEU A 197 -11.44 0.75 8.12
C LEU A 197 -10.82 1.53 9.29
N CYS A 198 -9.50 1.37 9.50
CA CYS A 198 -8.82 2.08 10.57
C CYS A 198 -8.85 3.60 10.39
N SER A 199 -8.75 4.10 9.15
CA SER A 199 -8.89 5.53 8.88
C SER A 199 -10.28 6.04 9.23
N TYR A 200 -11.33 5.29 8.91
CA TYR A 200 -12.70 5.61 9.33
C TYR A 200 -12.80 5.76 10.86
N LEU A 201 -12.25 4.80 11.61
CA LEU A 201 -12.28 4.81 13.09
C LEU A 201 -11.44 5.95 13.68
N LEU A 202 -10.34 6.32 13.04
CA LEU A 202 -9.41 7.35 13.51
C LEU A 202 -9.85 8.75 13.13
N ILE A 203 -10.36 8.98 11.93
CA ILE A 203 -10.95 10.27 11.52
C ILE A 203 -12.18 10.56 12.35
N GLY A 204 -13.04 9.55 12.55
CA GLY A 204 -14.23 9.62 13.40
C GLY A 204 -13.94 9.39 14.89
N TYR A 205 -12.70 9.57 15.36
CA TYR A 205 -12.35 9.35 16.77
C TYR A 205 -13.21 10.17 17.73
N TYR A 206 -13.46 11.44 17.39
CA TYR A 206 -14.37 12.33 18.09
C TYR A 206 -15.81 12.21 17.56
N PHE A 207 -16.36 10.99 17.56
CA PHE A 207 -17.67 10.65 16.98
C PHE A 207 -18.84 11.45 17.53
N ASN A 208 -18.69 12.10 18.68
CA ASN A 208 -19.68 13.03 19.26
C ASN A 208 -19.75 14.37 18.50
N ARG A 209 -18.79 14.67 17.63
CA ARG A 209 -18.78 15.84 16.77
C ARG A 209 -19.31 15.45 15.40
N ASP A 210 -20.39 16.11 14.94
CA ASP A 210 -21.02 15.83 13.65
C ASP A 210 -20.04 15.99 12.49
N GLU A 211 -19.12 16.97 12.58
CA GLU A 211 -18.07 17.17 11.59
C GLU A 211 -17.17 15.93 11.43
N ALA A 212 -16.68 15.38 12.54
CA ALA A 212 -15.80 14.19 12.51
C ALA A 212 -16.55 12.94 12.05
N ALA A 213 -17.82 12.78 12.46
CA ALA A 213 -18.68 11.69 12.02
C ALA A 213 -18.99 11.75 10.51
N ASN A 214 -19.24 12.94 9.97
CA ASN A 214 -19.48 13.15 8.55
C ASN A 214 -18.19 12.98 7.72
N ALA A 215 -17.06 13.53 8.20
CA ALA A 215 -15.76 13.39 7.57
C ALA A 215 -15.33 11.93 7.45
N SER A 216 -15.53 11.14 8.51
CA SER A 216 -15.20 9.71 8.49
C SER A 216 -16.05 8.92 7.50
N ARG A 217 -17.37 9.18 7.44
CA ARG A 217 -18.27 8.56 6.43
C ARG A 217 -17.87 8.96 5.01
N LYS A 218 -17.58 10.23 4.77
CA LYS A 218 -17.14 10.73 3.45
C LYS A 218 -15.83 10.06 3.04
N ALA A 219 -14.84 9.98 3.93
CA ALA A 219 -13.57 9.31 3.66
C ALA A 219 -13.78 7.82 3.32
N PHE A 220 -14.60 7.11 4.10
CA PHE A 220 -14.89 5.71 3.88
C PHE A 220 -15.56 5.45 2.53
N ILE A 221 -16.65 6.17 2.23
CA ILE A 221 -17.44 5.99 0.98
C ILE A 221 -16.58 6.35 -0.24
N THR A 222 -15.86 7.47 -0.21
CA THR A 222 -15.01 7.89 -1.34
C THR A 222 -13.90 6.85 -1.62
N ASN A 223 -13.29 6.31 -0.58
CA ASN A 223 -12.30 5.25 -0.74
C ASN A 223 -12.92 3.98 -1.33
N ARG A 224 -14.15 3.60 -0.93
CA ARG A 224 -14.85 2.43 -1.48
C ARG A 224 -15.11 2.50 -2.99
N ILE A 225 -15.34 3.70 -3.52
CA ILE A 225 -15.44 3.89 -4.98
C ILE A 225 -14.10 3.50 -5.65
N GLY A 226 -12.98 3.89 -5.05
CA GLY A 226 -11.65 3.44 -5.51
C GLY A 226 -11.44 1.94 -5.38
N ASP A 227 -11.81 1.39 -4.22
CA ASP A 227 -11.63 -0.01 -3.88
C ASP A 227 -12.42 -0.95 -4.84
N PHE A 228 -13.57 -0.49 -5.35
CA PHE A 228 -14.32 -1.19 -6.40
C PHE A 228 -13.50 -1.35 -7.68
N GLY A 229 -12.82 -0.30 -8.14
CA GLY A 229 -11.91 -0.41 -9.29
C GLY A 229 -10.76 -1.38 -9.03
N PHE A 230 -10.18 -1.35 -7.83
CA PHE A 230 -9.08 -2.25 -7.47
C PHE A 230 -9.51 -3.73 -7.45
N ILE A 231 -10.68 -4.06 -6.90
CA ILE A 231 -11.16 -5.45 -6.87
C ILE A 231 -11.45 -5.97 -8.28
N LEU A 232 -11.99 -5.13 -9.18
CA LEU A 232 -12.16 -5.49 -10.58
C LEU A 232 -10.82 -5.77 -11.29
N ALA A 233 -9.80 -4.99 -10.98
CA ALA A 233 -8.44 -5.24 -11.48
C ALA A 233 -7.88 -6.57 -10.98
N ILE A 234 -8.09 -6.93 -9.70
CA ILE A 234 -7.68 -8.23 -9.14
C ILE A 234 -8.39 -9.37 -9.87
N PHE A 235 -9.68 -9.25 -10.14
CA PHE A 235 -10.41 -10.25 -10.94
C PHE A 235 -9.85 -10.36 -12.36
N GLY A 236 -9.53 -9.22 -13.00
CA GLY A 236 -8.87 -9.20 -14.30
C GLY A 236 -7.50 -9.89 -14.27
N ILE A 237 -6.70 -9.65 -13.25
CA ILE A 237 -5.39 -10.29 -13.04
C ILE A 237 -5.56 -11.81 -12.90
N ILE A 238 -6.45 -12.26 -12.02
CA ILE A 238 -6.70 -13.70 -11.80
C ILE A 238 -7.22 -14.37 -13.08
N ALA A 239 -8.14 -13.72 -13.79
CA ALA A 239 -8.69 -14.25 -15.04
C ALA A 239 -7.63 -14.34 -16.15
N THR A 240 -6.68 -13.42 -16.17
CA THR A 240 -5.62 -13.35 -17.20
C THR A 240 -4.46 -14.29 -16.91
N PHE A 241 -3.96 -14.29 -15.67
CA PHE A 241 -2.73 -14.99 -15.29
C PHE A 241 -2.99 -16.29 -14.53
N GLY A 242 -4.22 -16.58 -14.11
CA GLY A 242 -4.57 -17.76 -13.31
C GLY A 242 -4.02 -17.75 -11.88
N SER A 243 -3.38 -16.65 -11.46
CA SER A 243 -2.75 -16.49 -10.15
C SER A 243 -2.94 -15.08 -9.63
N ALA A 244 -2.87 -14.94 -8.29
CA ALA A 244 -2.81 -13.64 -7.63
C ALA A 244 -1.41 -13.34 -7.06
N GLN A 245 -0.44 -14.25 -7.20
CA GLN A 245 0.92 -14.11 -6.67
C GLN A 245 1.74 -13.15 -7.54
N TYR A 246 2.52 -12.27 -6.92
CA TYR A 246 3.39 -11.35 -7.68
C TYR A 246 4.44 -12.09 -8.51
N THR A 247 4.95 -13.22 -7.99
CA THR A 247 5.94 -14.06 -8.67
C THR A 247 5.44 -14.65 -9.99
N ASP A 248 4.14 -14.80 -10.15
CA ASP A 248 3.53 -15.34 -11.36
C ASP A 248 3.02 -14.21 -12.27
N VAL A 249 2.38 -13.20 -11.67
CA VAL A 249 1.72 -12.11 -12.41
C VAL A 249 2.73 -11.16 -13.05
N ILE A 250 3.81 -10.78 -12.34
CA ILE A 250 4.78 -9.81 -12.86
C ILE A 250 5.54 -10.36 -14.07
N PRO A 251 6.10 -11.58 -14.05
CA PRO A 251 6.70 -12.16 -15.25
C PRO A 251 5.68 -12.43 -16.37
N GLY A 252 4.45 -12.86 -15.99
CA GLY A 252 3.37 -13.05 -16.95
C GLY A 252 3.00 -11.75 -17.67
N ALA A 253 2.91 -10.63 -16.95
CA ALA A 253 2.65 -9.32 -17.54
C ALA A 253 3.80 -8.84 -18.43
N ALA A 254 5.06 -9.14 -18.06
CA ALA A 254 6.23 -8.80 -18.86
C ALA A 254 6.27 -9.52 -20.23
N ALA A 255 5.62 -10.67 -20.34
CA ALA A 255 5.51 -11.41 -21.60
C ALA A 255 4.40 -10.88 -22.53
N TYR A 256 3.52 -9.99 -22.05
CA TYR A 256 2.46 -9.41 -22.87
C TYR A 256 3.03 -8.35 -23.85
N PRO A 257 2.42 -8.21 -25.05
CA PRO A 257 2.80 -7.15 -25.96
C PRO A 257 2.47 -5.77 -25.36
N VAL A 258 3.33 -4.78 -25.66
CA VAL A 258 3.11 -3.40 -25.24
C VAL A 258 1.94 -2.80 -26.03
N GLU A 259 0.94 -2.30 -25.32
CA GLU A 259 -0.22 -1.62 -25.90
C GLU A 259 0.14 -0.17 -26.24
N THR A 260 0.01 0.18 -27.51
CA THR A 260 0.35 1.52 -28.02
C THR A 260 -0.66 2.57 -27.57
N LEU A 261 -0.25 3.83 -27.66
CA LEU A 261 -1.09 4.96 -27.26
C LEU A 261 -2.43 4.97 -28.02
N GLY A 262 -3.51 5.12 -27.29
CA GLY A 262 -4.89 5.10 -27.82
C GLY A 262 -5.49 3.71 -27.96
N HIS A 263 -4.70 2.65 -27.87
CA HIS A 263 -5.20 1.28 -27.88
C HIS A 263 -5.57 0.83 -26.46
N TRP A 264 -6.79 0.30 -26.28
CA TRP A 264 -7.31 -0.19 -25.02
C TRP A 264 -7.33 -1.72 -25.01
N GLY A 265 -6.20 -2.31 -24.72
CA GLY A 265 -6.08 -3.76 -24.54
C GLY A 265 -6.29 -4.19 -23.11
N LEU A 266 -5.97 -5.43 -22.81
CA LEU A 266 -6.21 -6.06 -21.53
C LEU A 266 -5.38 -5.43 -20.39
N MET A 267 -4.11 -5.11 -20.67
CA MET A 267 -3.23 -4.44 -19.69
C MET A 267 -3.75 -3.05 -19.36
N SER A 268 -4.29 -2.30 -20.33
CA SER A 268 -4.92 -1.01 -20.10
C SER A 268 -6.13 -1.09 -19.17
N TRP A 269 -6.99 -2.09 -19.33
CA TRP A 269 -8.17 -2.25 -18.45
C TRP A 269 -7.79 -2.66 -17.03
N ILE A 270 -6.82 -3.56 -16.86
CA ILE A 270 -6.29 -3.93 -15.54
C ILE A 270 -5.65 -2.71 -14.87
N ALA A 271 -4.78 -2.00 -15.61
CA ALA A 271 -4.11 -0.80 -15.10
C ALA A 271 -5.10 0.33 -14.75
N LEU A 272 -6.19 0.49 -15.51
CA LEU A 272 -7.26 1.43 -15.19
C LEU A 272 -7.91 1.12 -13.84
N GLY A 273 -8.28 -0.15 -13.61
CA GLY A 273 -8.86 -0.56 -12.34
C GLY A 273 -7.91 -0.33 -11.15
N LEU A 274 -6.60 -0.64 -11.32
CA LEU A 274 -5.56 -0.32 -10.33
C LEU A 274 -5.46 1.19 -10.10
N MET A 275 -5.49 2.01 -11.17
CA MET A 275 -5.42 3.47 -11.06
C MET A 275 -6.62 4.08 -10.34
N ILE A 276 -7.84 3.56 -10.56
CA ILE A 276 -9.04 3.98 -9.82
C ILE A 276 -8.88 3.70 -8.32
N GLY A 277 -8.36 2.51 -7.96
CA GLY A 277 -8.00 2.19 -6.58
C GLY A 277 -6.98 3.15 -5.99
N ALA A 278 -5.92 3.44 -6.75
CA ALA A 278 -4.88 4.38 -6.35
C ALA A 278 -5.42 5.80 -6.16
N CYS A 279 -6.33 6.28 -7.02
CA CYS A 279 -6.98 7.59 -6.88
C CYS A 279 -7.76 7.70 -5.57
N GLY A 280 -8.41 6.64 -5.12
CA GLY A 280 -9.13 6.61 -3.84
C GLY A 280 -8.19 6.83 -2.66
N LYS A 281 -7.24 5.93 -2.43
CA LYS A 281 -6.33 5.99 -1.27
C LYS A 281 -5.35 7.14 -1.32
N SER A 282 -4.79 7.43 -2.49
CA SER A 282 -3.80 8.52 -2.67
C SER A 282 -4.43 9.87 -3.01
N ALA A 283 -5.75 9.99 -2.84
CA ALA A 283 -6.48 11.25 -2.99
C ALA A 283 -6.14 12.00 -4.30
N GLN A 284 -6.05 11.26 -5.42
CA GLN A 284 -5.89 11.86 -6.73
C GLN A 284 -7.25 12.32 -7.27
N PHE A 285 -7.24 13.32 -8.14
CA PHE A 285 -8.44 13.76 -8.81
C PHE A 285 -9.13 12.60 -9.56
N PRO A 286 -10.47 12.42 -9.45
CA PRO A 286 -11.45 13.25 -8.71
C PRO A 286 -11.72 12.82 -7.26
N LEU A 287 -11.08 11.76 -6.76
CA LEU A 287 -11.37 11.16 -5.45
C LEU A 287 -10.61 11.82 -4.27
N HIS A 288 -10.07 13.03 -4.43
CA HIS A 288 -9.29 13.76 -3.43
C HIS A 288 -10.12 14.38 -2.29
N VAL A 289 -11.44 14.50 -2.48
CA VAL A 289 -12.35 15.32 -1.66
C VAL A 289 -12.48 14.91 -0.19
N TRP A 290 -12.05 13.70 0.18
CA TRP A 290 -12.11 13.21 1.55
C TRP A 290 -10.93 13.66 2.41
N LEU A 291 -9.77 13.93 1.79
CA LEU A 291 -8.51 14.11 2.50
C LEU A 291 -8.48 15.39 3.35
N PRO A 292 -8.94 16.55 2.88
CA PRO A 292 -9.00 17.77 3.71
C PRO A 292 -9.98 17.64 4.89
N ASP A 293 -11.10 16.93 4.72
CA ASP A 293 -12.07 16.73 5.80
C ASP A 293 -11.54 15.73 6.85
N ALA A 294 -10.61 14.84 6.48
CA ALA A 294 -9.95 13.94 7.42
C ALA A 294 -9.17 14.67 8.53
N MET A 295 -8.98 16.00 8.39
CA MET A 295 -8.36 16.85 9.42
C MET A 295 -9.23 17.00 10.69
N ALA A 296 -10.49 16.59 10.67
CA ALA A 296 -11.36 16.54 11.86
C ALA A 296 -10.87 15.56 12.95
N GLY A 297 -10.04 14.61 12.60
CA GLY A 297 -9.39 13.69 13.55
C GLY A 297 -8.24 14.32 14.35
N PRO A 298 -7.76 13.64 15.41
CA PRO A 298 -6.59 14.08 16.19
C PRO A 298 -5.34 14.28 15.31
N THR A 299 -4.50 15.26 15.62
CA THR A 299 -3.32 15.59 14.79
C THR A 299 -2.32 14.44 14.59
N PRO A 300 -2.02 13.58 15.60
CA PRO A 300 -1.18 12.40 15.35
C PRO A 300 -1.75 11.43 14.29
N VAL A 301 -3.09 11.36 14.18
CA VAL A 301 -3.75 10.58 13.12
C VAL A 301 -3.50 11.22 11.76
N SER A 302 -3.62 12.54 11.66
CA SER A 302 -3.30 13.26 10.42
C SER A 302 -1.85 13.01 10.00
N ALA A 303 -0.90 13.07 10.95
CA ALA A 303 0.49 12.74 10.67
C ALA A 303 0.64 11.29 10.15
N LEU A 304 0.00 10.31 10.81
CA LEU A 304 0.11 8.90 10.44
C LEU A 304 -0.47 8.63 9.04
N ILE A 305 -1.71 9.04 8.79
CA ILE A 305 -2.42 8.80 7.53
C ILE A 305 -1.75 9.51 6.35
N HIS A 306 -1.33 10.77 6.53
CA HIS A 306 -0.94 11.65 5.42
C HIS A 306 0.56 11.70 5.15
N ALA A 307 1.44 11.29 6.10
CA ALA A 307 2.88 11.35 5.88
C ALA A 307 3.43 10.09 5.21
N ALA A 308 3.19 8.92 5.80
CA ALA A 308 3.99 7.73 5.53
C ALA A 308 3.18 6.47 5.18
N THR A 309 1.84 6.53 5.22
CA THR A 309 1.05 5.29 5.24
C THR A 309 -0.10 5.29 4.22
N MET A 310 -1.35 5.49 4.62
CA MET A 310 -2.52 5.24 3.77
C MET A 310 -2.46 5.95 2.42
N VAL A 311 -2.09 7.24 2.40
CA VAL A 311 -2.06 8.01 1.14
C VAL A 311 -0.93 7.60 0.20
N THR A 312 0.09 6.92 0.69
CA THR A 312 1.19 6.38 -0.12
C THR A 312 0.89 4.97 -0.66
N ALA A 313 -0.20 4.33 -0.19
CA ALA A 313 -0.58 2.98 -0.58
C ALA A 313 -0.86 2.86 -2.10
N GLY A 314 -1.51 3.87 -2.71
CA GLY A 314 -1.74 3.88 -4.15
C GLY A 314 -0.45 3.96 -4.95
N LEU A 315 0.52 4.74 -4.48
CA LEU A 315 1.83 4.81 -5.13
C LEU A 315 2.64 3.51 -4.94
N TYR A 316 2.56 2.89 -3.75
CA TYR A 316 3.12 1.56 -3.52
C TYR A 316 2.56 0.56 -4.54
N MET A 317 1.23 0.53 -4.71
CA MET A 317 0.57 -0.36 -5.67
C MET A 317 1.03 -0.08 -7.11
N LEU A 318 1.05 1.20 -7.55
CA LEU A 318 1.55 1.58 -8.88
C LEU A 318 2.97 1.05 -9.11
N THR A 319 3.85 1.25 -8.14
CA THR A 319 5.25 0.81 -8.25
C THR A 319 5.36 -0.71 -8.20
N ARG A 320 4.57 -1.38 -7.38
CA ARG A 320 4.51 -2.85 -7.30
C ARG A 320 4.07 -3.47 -8.63
N THR A 321 3.19 -2.80 -9.34
CA THR A 321 2.60 -3.24 -10.61
C THR A 321 3.15 -2.47 -11.81
N ASN A 322 4.35 -1.88 -11.68
CA ASN A 322 4.96 -1.04 -12.72
C ASN A 322 4.99 -1.72 -14.09
N VAL A 323 5.25 -3.04 -14.15
CA VAL A 323 5.27 -3.81 -15.39
C VAL A 323 3.92 -3.75 -16.11
N ILE A 324 2.80 -3.89 -15.38
CA ILE A 324 1.45 -3.79 -15.97
C ILE A 324 1.23 -2.39 -16.57
N PHE A 325 1.62 -1.34 -15.85
CA PHE A 325 1.49 0.05 -16.33
C PHE A 325 2.40 0.33 -17.53
N GLN A 326 3.65 -0.13 -17.51
CA GLN A 326 4.61 0.06 -18.60
C GLN A 326 4.17 -0.64 -19.91
N HIS A 327 3.36 -1.71 -19.81
CA HIS A 327 2.78 -2.38 -20.97
C HIS A 327 1.54 -1.67 -21.53
N SER A 328 1.11 -0.53 -20.93
CA SER A 328 0.04 0.33 -21.45
C SER A 328 0.51 1.79 -21.54
N GLN A 329 0.91 2.22 -22.74
CA GLN A 329 1.31 3.62 -22.97
C GLN A 329 0.16 4.60 -22.67
N THR A 330 -1.07 4.19 -22.93
CA THR A 330 -2.28 4.99 -22.61
C THR A 330 -2.41 5.23 -21.12
N MET A 331 -2.23 4.17 -20.30
CA MET A 331 -2.37 4.30 -18.86
C MET A 331 -1.20 5.05 -18.23
N MET A 332 0.02 4.92 -18.76
CA MET A 332 1.14 5.74 -18.32
C MET A 332 0.86 7.24 -18.52
N LEU A 333 0.32 7.61 -19.70
CA LEU A 333 -0.10 8.99 -19.98
C LEU A 333 -1.23 9.44 -19.04
N VAL A 334 -2.23 8.61 -18.79
CA VAL A 334 -3.35 8.91 -17.86
C VAL A 334 -2.83 9.17 -16.44
N VAL A 335 -1.92 8.33 -15.94
CA VAL A 335 -1.27 8.52 -14.63
C VAL A 335 -0.52 9.85 -14.57
N ALA A 336 0.25 10.18 -15.62
CA ALA A 336 1.00 11.43 -15.69
C ALA A 336 0.07 12.66 -15.68
N ILE A 337 -1.00 12.64 -16.49
CA ILE A 337 -1.97 13.74 -16.57
C ILE A 337 -2.71 13.93 -15.25
N ILE A 338 -3.24 12.86 -14.66
CA ILE A 338 -3.94 12.92 -13.38
C ILE A 338 -3.00 13.42 -12.28
N GLY A 339 -1.75 12.92 -12.25
CA GLY A 339 -0.76 13.38 -11.29
C GLY A 339 -0.43 14.87 -11.41
N ALA A 340 -0.13 15.34 -12.63
CA ALA A 340 0.17 16.74 -12.91
C ALA A 340 -1.02 17.66 -12.57
N PHE A 341 -2.22 17.28 -13.02
CA PHE A 341 -3.44 18.04 -12.73
C PHE A 341 -3.70 18.12 -11.21
N THR A 342 -3.62 17.00 -10.51
CA THR A 342 -3.82 16.95 -9.05
C THR A 342 -2.79 17.83 -8.32
N ALA A 343 -1.53 17.81 -8.75
CA ALA A 343 -0.47 18.59 -8.14
C ALA A 343 -0.77 20.10 -8.18
N ILE A 344 -1.13 20.62 -9.36
CA ILE A 344 -1.43 22.06 -9.56
C ILE A 344 -2.74 22.41 -8.88
N PHE A 345 -3.78 21.62 -9.10
CA PHE A 345 -5.13 21.87 -8.56
C PHE A 345 -5.13 21.94 -7.03
N ALA A 346 -4.48 20.96 -6.36
CA ALA A 346 -4.40 20.96 -4.90
C ALA A 346 -3.54 22.12 -4.37
N ALA A 347 -2.45 22.48 -5.06
CA ALA A 347 -1.59 23.60 -4.66
C ALA A 347 -2.37 24.92 -4.68
N THR A 348 -3.18 25.19 -5.73
CA THR A 348 -4.00 26.41 -5.82
C THR A 348 -5.05 26.50 -4.73
N ILE A 349 -5.70 25.38 -4.37
CA ILE A 349 -6.65 25.35 -3.26
C ILE A 349 -5.92 25.57 -1.92
N GLY A 350 -4.74 24.99 -1.75
CA GLY A 350 -3.94 25.12 -0.53
C GLY A 350 -3.60 26.58 -0.16
N ILE A 351 -3.42 27.46 -1.17
CA ILE A 351 -3.13 28.89 -0.96
C ILE A 351 -4.31 29.62 -0.30
N THR A 352 -5.54 29.13 -0.49
CA THR A 352 -6.78 29.80 -0.02
C THR A 352 -7.27 29.25 1.32
N GLN A 353 -6.58 28.29 1.92
CA GLN A 353 -6.98 27.71 3.21
C GLN A 353 -6.45 28.55 4.38
N ASN A 354 -7.30 28.74 5.39
CA ASN A 354 -6.93 29.40 6.64
C ASN A 354 -6.50 28.38 7.72
N ASP A 355 -7.11 27.20 7.76
CA ASP A 355 -6.81 26.13 8.72
C ASP A 355 -5.43 25.50 8.43
N ILE A 356 -4.51 25.54 9.42
CA ILE A 356 -3.14 25.02 9.30
C ILE A 356 -3.12 23.54 8.88
N LYS A 357 -4.04 22.71 9.36
CA LYS A 357 -4.12 21.29 9.00
C LYS A 357 -4.63 21.10 7.58
N LYS A 358 -5.60 21.93 7.11
CA LYS A 358 -6.11 21.88 5.73
C LYS A 358 -5.05 22.33 4.72
N VAL A 359 -4.26 23.38 5.04
CA VAL A 359 -3.08 23.76 4.23
C VAL A 359 -2.13 22.58 4.05
N LEU A 360 -1.80 21.88 5.12
CA LEU A 360 -0.93 20.70 5.09
C LEU A 360 -1.55 19.53 4.33
N ALA A 361 -2.88 19.36 4.42
CA ALA A 361 -3.61 18.35 3.68
C ALA A 361 -3.55 18.57 2.16
N TYR A 362 -3.88 19.79 1.69
CA TYR A 362 -3.78 20.11 0.26
C TYR A 362 -2.34 20.08 -0.25
N SER A 363 -1.37 20.49 0.58
CA SER A 363 0.04 20.29 0.27
C SER A 363 0.39 18.80 0.12
N THR A 364 -0.21 17.90 0.92
CA THR A 364 -0.01 16.45 0.77
C THR A 364 -0.61 15.95 -0.55
N VAL A 365 -1.84 16.35 -0.90
CA VAL A 365 -2.46 15.98 -2.19
C VAL A 365 -1.59 16.42 -3.37
N SER A 366 -1.05 17.64 -3.31
CA SER A 366 -0.15 18.18 -4.34
C SER A 366 1.13 17.35 -4.46
N GLN A 367 1.78 17.00 -3.35
CA GLN A 367 2.99 16.19 -3.36
C GLN A 367 2.74 14.77 -3.89
N LEU A 368 1.62 14.16 -3.54
CA LEU A 368 1.20 12.87 -4.12
C LEU A 368 0.99 12.99 -5.65
N GLY A 369 0.43 14.11 -6.13
CA GLY A 369 0.33 14.39 -7.56
C GLY A 369 1.69 14.38 -8.27
N PHE A 370 2.73 14.98 -7.68
CA PHE A 370 4.10 14.91 -8.22
C PHE A 370 4.66 13.48 -8.25
N MET A 371 4.36 12.67 -7.22
CA MET A 371 4.80 11.28 -7.20
C MET A 371 4.11 10.45 -8.28
N PHE A 372 2.81 10.67 -8.52
CA PHE A 372 2.06 10.03 -9.60
C PHE A 372 2.59 10.48 -10.97
N LEU A 373 2.87 11.76 -11.16
CA LEU A 373 3.51 12.28 -12.37
C LEU A 373 4.83 11.57 -12.65
N ALA A 374 5.69 11.42 -11.61
CA ALA A 374 6.96 10.71 -11.76
C ALA A 374 6.76 9.26 -12.20
N CYS A 375 5.78 8.54 -11.62
CA CYS A 375 5.46 7.18 -12.06
C CYS A 375 4.91 7.17 -13.49
N GLY A 376 4.03 8.12 -13.84
CA GLY A 376 3.42 8.22 -15.18
C GLY A 376 4.41 8.48 -16.31
N VAL A 377 5.54 9.15 -16.01
CA VAL A 377 6.65 9.32 -16.99
C VAL A 377 7.69 8.19 -16.91
N GLY A 378 7.42 7.12 -16.17
CA GLY A 378 8.30 5.95 -16.05
C GLY A 378 9.36 6.02 -14.94
N ALA A 379 9.43 7.12 -14.18
CA ALA A 379 10.43 7.34 -13.14
C ALA A 379 9.97 6.81 -11.76
N PHE A 380 9.60 5.53 -11.69
CA PHE A 380 9.06 4.89 -10.46
C PHE A 380 10.00 5.01 -9.25
N VAL A 381 11.31 4.85 -9.46
CA VAL A 381 12.32 4.98 -8.39
C VAL A 381 12.30 6.40 -7.80
N ILE A 382 12.15 7.43 -8.64
CA ILE A 382 12.06 8.82 -8.20
C ILE A 382 10.77 9.03 -7.38
N GLY A 383 9.66 8.43 -7.83
CA GLY A 383 8.41 8.43 -7.07
C GLY A 383 8.58 7.86 -5.66
N ILE A 384 9.25 6.72 -5.51
CA ILE A 384 9.52 6.09 -4.20
C ILE A 384 10.52 6.91 -3.36
N PHE A 385 11.57 7.46 -3.97
CA PHE A 385 12.47 8.37 -3.27
C PHE A 385 11.72 9.59 -2.71
N HIS A 386 10.78 10.15 -3.49
CA HIS A 386 9.93 11.24 -3.04
C HIS A 386 9.02 10.81 -1.88
N VAL A 387 8.44 9.57 -1.90
CA VAL A 387 7.70 9.04 -0.74
C VAL A 387 8.55 9.04 0.51
N MET A 388 9.79 8.56 0.41
CA MET A 388 10.69 8.48 1.55
C MET A 388 10.92 9.87 2.17
N THR A 389 11.32 10.84 1.37
CA THR A 389 11.55 12.20 1.86
C THR A 389 10.27 12.85 2.40
N HIS A 390 9.15 12.67 1.68
CA HIS A 390 7.83 13.16 2.07
C HIS A 390 7.38 12.62 3.44
N ALA A 391 7.60 11.35 3.71
CA ALA A 391 7.22 10.73 4.97
C ALA A 391 7.84 11.45 6.17
N PHE A 392 9.13 11.81 6.09
CA PHE A 392 9.83 12.51 7.16
C PHE A 392 9.36 13.97 7.31
N PHE A 393 9.39 14.76 6.24
CA PHE A 393 9.07 16.17 6.38
C PHE A 393 7.57 16.39 6.67
N LYS A 394 6.67 15.57 6.13
CA LYS A 394 5.23 15.71 6.42
C LYS A 394 4.87 15.27 7.83
N ALA A 395 5.45 14.18 8.32
CA ALA A 395 5.27 13.82 9.73
C ALA A 395 5.72 14.96 10.64
N LEU A 396 6.90 15.53 10.40
CA LEU A 396 7.41 16.67 11.17
C LEU A 396 6.46 17.88 11.10
N MET A 397 5.96 18.22 9.90
CA MET A 397 5.07 19.39 9.72
C MET A 397 3.73 19.19 10.45
N PHE A 398 3.12 17.99 10.36
CA PHE A 398 1.88 17.71 11.08
C PHE A 398 2.08 17.68 12.60
N LEU A 399 3.16 17.05 13.09
CA LEU A 399 3.44 17.03 14.53
C LEU A 399 3.76 18.43 15.05
N GLY A 400 4.50 19.23 14.27
CA GLY A 400 4.76 20.64 14.55
C GLY A 400 3.48 21.49 14.59
N ALA A 401 2.58 21.32 13.59
CA ALA A 401 1.25 21.95 13.62
C ALA A 401 0.46 21.54 14.86
N GLY A 402 0.52 20.26 15.26
CA GLY A 402 -0.11 19.78 16.50
C GLY A 402 0.42 20.48 17.74
N SER A 403 1.76 20.70 17.81
CA SER A 403 2.38 21.44 18.91
C SER A 403 1.94 22.90 18.94
N VAL A 404 1.85 23.56 17.78
CA VAL A 404 1.37 24.95 17.66
C VAL A 404 -0.10 25.04 18.11
N ILE A 405 -0.97 24.17 17.58
CA ILE A 405 -2.40 24.12 17.96
C ILE A 405 -2.57 23.93 19.47
N HIS A 406 -1.76 23.05 20.07
CA HIS A 406 -1.78 22.83 21.51
C HIS A 406 -1.34 24.07 22.29
N GLY A 407 -0.29 24.76 21.85
CA GLY A 407 0.21 25.99 22.45
C GLY A 407 -0.75 27.20 22.27
N MET A 408 -1.55 27.20 21.20
CA MET A 408 -2.53 28.25 20.89
C MET A 408 -3.94 27.91 21.41
N HIS A 409 -4.06 27.09 22.46
CA HIS A 409 -5.33 26.72 23.08
C HIS A 409 -6.36 26.11 22.11
N HIS A 410 -5.88 25.25 21.18
CA HIS A 410 -6.66 24.55 20.16
C HIS A 410 -7.19 25.41 19.00
N GLU A 411 -6.69 26.63 18.84
CA GLU A 411 -6.94 27.45 17.65
C GLU A 411 -6.22 26.85 16.44
N GLN A 412 -6.88 26.82 15.28
CA GLN A 412 -6.35 26.21 14.05
C GLN A 412 -6.24 27.20 12.87
N ASP A 413 -6.86 28.38 12.98
CA ASP A 413 -6.85 29.44 11.95
C ASP A 413 -5.64 30.39 12.09
#